data_e62cdaf845e8290a584b833bbbcda8f2
#
_entry.id   e62cdaf845e8290a584b833bbbcda8f2
#
_cell.length_a   1.000
_cell.length_b   1.000
_cell.length_c   1.000
_cell.angle_alpha   90.00
_cell.angle_beta   90.00
_cell.angle_gamma   90.00
#
_symmetry.space_group_name_H-M   'P 1'
#
loop_
_entity.id
_entity.type
_entity.pdbx_description
1 polymer ?
#
loop_
_entity_poly.entity_id
_entity_poly.type
_entity_poly.pdbx_seq_one_letter_code
_entity_poly.pdbx_strand_id
1 'polypeptide(L)'
;RGKDTWLVVSTPRSGWFGCAGERGPGIAAWLYLARWAARVVKSHNLAFICNSGHEYQYLGAAEALHAVAPKPDETAFWLHLGANIAATDWHDITGKPAPLPSADAQRYLVTSPALVDTAKEIFKGQVGLEAVYASDVLSAGELTNVIEAGYPSVAGVFGLHRFHHVIDDDERCVPVDKVVDATLAFQRLLVHALKP
;
A
#
# COMPACT_ATOMS: atom_id res chain seq x y z
N ARG A 1 4.79 -14.70 19.49
CA ARG A 1 5.66 -13.79 20.26
C ARG A 1 5.03 -13.33 21.57
N GLY A 2 3.76 -13.66 21.82
CA GLY A 2 3.10 -13.41 23.09
C GLY A 2 2.86 -11.92 23.39
N LYS A 3 2.66 -11.09 22.37
CA LYS A 3 2.27 -9.69 22.51
C LYS A 3 0.76 -9.55 22.34
N ASP A 4 0.20 -8.54 22.98
CA ASP A 4 -1.25 -8.38 23.04
C ASP A 4 -1.85 -7.82 21.75
N THR A 5 -1.03 -7.19 20.88
CA THR A 5 -1.50 -6.53 19.67
C THR A 5 -0.71 -6.91 18.42
N TRP A 6 -1.33 -6.71 17.25
CA TRP A 6 -0.81 -7.08 15.94
C TRP A 6 -0.44 -5.86 15.09
N LEU A 7 0.68 -5.97 14.35
CA LEU A 7 0.92 -5.23 13.12
C LEU A 7 0.46 -6.11 11.96
N VAL A 8 -0.43 -5.58 11.13
CA VAL A 8 -0.86 -6.22 9.88
C VAL A 8 -0.33 -5.44 8.68
N VAL A 9 0.24 -6.13 7.71
CA VAL A 9 0.58 -5.55 6.40
C VAL A 9 -0.02 -6.42 5.31
N SER A 10 -0.87 -5.83 4.46
CA SER A 10 -1.54 -6.55 3.38
C SER A 10 -1.24 -5.97 2.01
N THR A 11 -1.32 -6.81 0.98
CA THR A 11 -1.21 -6.43 -0.43
C THR A 11 -1.98 -7.41 -1.32
N PRO A 12 -2.68 -6.96 -2.37
CA PRO A 12 -3.16 -7.85 -3.41
C PRO A 12 -2.00 -8.27 -4.32
N ARG A 13 -2.06 -9.50 -4.83
CA ARG A 13 -1.09 -10.04 -5.79
C ARG A 13 -1.68 -10.35 -7.16
N SER A 14 -2.99 -10.32 -7.29
CA SER A 14 -3.68 -10.56 -8.56
C SER A 14 -3.98 -9.24 -9.27
N GLY A 15 -4.06 -9.31 -10.58
CA GLY A 15 -4.42 -8.22 -11.48
C GLY A 15 -4.60 -8.75 -12.89
N TRP A 16 -4.82 -7.87 -13.83
CA TRP A 16 -4.94 -8.21 -15.24
C TRP A 16 -3.58 -8.21 -15.94
N PHE A 17 -3.34 -9.17 -16.83
CA PHE A 17 -2.11 -9.31 -17.61
C PHE A 17 -0.85 -9.43 -16.72
N GLY A 18 0.20 -8.66 -17.06
CA GLY A 18 1.46 -8.60 -16.30
C GLY A 18 1.38 -7.82 -15.00
N CYS A 19 0.51 -6.81 -14.94
CA CYS A 19 0.26 -5.90 -13.82
C CYS A 19 1.53 -5.49 -13.04
N ALA A 20 2.62 -5.22 -13.79
CA ALA A 20 3.93 -4.98 -13.20
C ALA A 20 4.00 -3.67 -12.41
N GLY A 21 3.54 -2.56 -12.98
CA GLY A 21 3.46 -1.26 -12.30
C GLY A 21 2.34 -1.21 -11.28
N GLU A 22 1.23 -1.88 -11.57
CA GLU A 22 0.07 -1.93 -10.67
C GLU A 22 0.38 -2.67 -9.36
N ARG A 23 0.96 -3.89 -9.44
CA ARG A 23 1.13 -4.79 -8.28
C ARG A 23 2.58 -4.99 -7.84
N GLY A 24 3.52 -4.99 -8.79
CA GLY A 24 4.93 -5.28 -8.50
C GLY A 24 5.53 -4.45 -7.36
N PRO A 25 5.40 -3.10 -7.36
CA PRO A 25 5.88 -2.25 -6.28
C PRO A 25 5.28 -2.59 -4.91
N GLY A 26 3.96 -2.88 -4.86
CA GLY A 26 3.27 -3.27 -3.63
C GLY A 26 3.80 -4.58 -3.06
N ILE A 27 3.97 -5.59 -3.90
CA ILE A 27 4.51 -6.90 -3.51
C ILE A 27 5.97 -6.78 -3.06
N ALA A 28 6.80 -6.01 -3.78
CA ALA A 28 8.19 -5.78 -3.42
C ALA A 28 8.32 -5.08 -2.05
N ALA A 29 7.54 -4.02 -1.84
CA ALA A 29 7.47 -3.32 -0.55
C ALA A 29 6.99 -4.24 0.58
N TRP A 30 5.96 -5.05 0.33
CA TRP A 30 5.43 -6.01 1.29
C TRP A 30 6.49 -7.04 1.71
N LEU A 31 7.23 -7.62 0.76
CA LEU A 31 8.31 -8.56 1.02
C LEU A 31 9.45 -7.92 1.84
N TYR A 32 9.84 -6.69 1.47
CA TYR A 32 10.85 -5.95 2.21
C TYR A 32 10.40 -5.69 3.65
N LEU A 33 9.20 -5.15 3.84
CA LEU A 33 8.65 -4.81 5.15
C LEU A 33 8.47 -6.06 6.03
N ALA A 34 8.10 -7.21 5.45
CA ALA A 34 8.03 -8.48 6.16
C ALA A 34 9.38 -8.89 6.73
N ARG A 35 10.42 -8.84 5.91
CA ARG A 35 11.79 -9.17 6.35
C ARG A 35 12.34 -8.19 7.38
N TRP A 36 12.07 -6.90 7.19
CA TRP A 36 12.46 -5.86 8.13
C TRP A 36 11.73 -6.01 9.47
N ALA A 37 10.41 -6.08 9.47
CA ALA A 37 9.61 -6.18 10.69
C ALA A 37 9.93 -7.44 11.50
N ALA A 38 10.16 -8.57 10.86
CA ALA A 38 10.56 -9.81 11.52
C ALA A 38 11.86 -9.66 12.35
N ARG A 39 12.75 -8.79 11.92
CA ARG A 39 14.03 -8.51 12.60
C ARG A 39 13.90 -7.44 13.68
N VAL A 40 13.13 -6.39 13.43
CA VAL A 40 13.15 -5.14 14.21
C VAL A 40 11.97 -5.01 15.15
N VAL A 41 10.75 -5.37 14.71
CA VAL A 41 9.55 -5.23 15.53
C VAL A 41 9.46 -6.35 16.55
N LYS A 42 9.63 -6.01 17.85
CA LYS A 42 9.57 -6.95 18.97
C LYS A 42 8.36 -6.70 19.87
N SER A 43 7.71 -5.55 19.72
CA SER A 43 6.59 -5.11 20.57
C SER A 43 5.23 -5.67 20.14
N HIS A 44 5.10 -6.15 18.90
CA HIS A 44 3.84 -6.60 18.30
C HIS A 44 3.98 -8.00 17.68
N ASN A 45 2.88 -8.71 17.61
CA ASN A 45 2.74 -9.86 16.71
C ASN A 45 2.71 -9.35 15.26
N LEU A 46 3.05 -10.20 14.30
CA LEU A 46 3.17 -9.80 12.89
C LEU A 46 2.27 -10.67 12.02
N ALA A 47 1.39 -10.06 11.25
CA ALA A 47 0.60 -10.71 10.21
C ALA A 47 0.91 -10.06 8.85
N PHE A 48 1.32 -10.86 7.88
CA PHE A 48 1.60 -10.44 6.52
C PHE A 48 0.66 -11.19 5.58
N ILE A 49 -0.31 -10.49 5.01
CA ILE A 49 -1.39 -11.05 4.19
C ILE A 49 -1.15 -10.66 2.73
N CYS A 50 -1.07 -11.66 1.86
CA CYS A 50 -0.97 -11.46 0.41
C CYS A 50 -2.08 -12.27 -0.27
N ASN A 51 -3.13 -11.59 -0.70
CA ASN A 51 -4.35 -12.21 -1.21
C ASN A 51 -4.48 -12.08 -2.73
N SER A 52 -5.41 -12.85 -3.30
CA SER A 52 -5.81 -12.80 -4.70
C SER A 52 -7.30 -12.43 -4.81
N GLY A 53 -7.80 -12.30 -6.04
CA GLY A 53 -9.23 -12.02 -6.25
C GLY A 53 -9.60 -10.55 -6.09
N HIS A 54 -8.63 -9.64 -6.21
CA HIS A 54 -8.87 -8.20 -6.19
C HIS A 54 -9.90 -7.80 -7.24
N GLU A 55 -9.76 -8.31 -8.46
CA GLU A 55 -10.64 -8.02 -9.60
C GLU A 55 -12.01 -8.72 -9.53
N TYR A 56 -12.21 -9.57 -8.52
CA TYR A 56 -13.49 -10.19 -8.17
C TYR A 56 -14.12 -9.51 -6.93
N GLN A 57 -14.22 -8.19 -6.98
CA GLN A 57 -14.79 -7.38 -5.88
C GLN A 57 -14.11 -7.65 -4.54
N TYR A 58 -12.77 -7.72 -4.56
CA TYR A 58 -11.93 -7.88 -3.36
C TYR A 58 -12.19 -9.20 -2.60
N LEU A 59 -12.63 -10.26 -3.28
CA LEU A 59 -13.00 -11.54 -2.67
C LEU A 59 -11.93 -12.05 -1.71
N GLY A 60 -10.65 -12.03 -2.13
CA GLY A 60 -9.56 -12.54 -1.29
C GLY A 60 -9.32 -11.68 -0.04
N ALA A 61 -9.57 -10.37 -0.11
CA ALA A 61 -9.49 -9.50 1.07
C ALA A 61 -10.63 -9.79 2.06
N ALA A 62 -11.85 -9.98 1.57
CA ALA A 62 -12.99 -10.34 2.38
C ALA A 62 -12.78 -11.69 3.10
N GLU A 63 -12.31 -12.71 2.36
CA GLU A 63 -11.98 -14.01 2.92
C GLU A 63 -10.84 -13.93 3.95
N ALA A 64 -9.79 -13.14 3.67
CA ALA A 64 -8.68 -12.96 4.60
C ALA A 64 -9.11 -12.29 5.91
N LEU A 65 -9.96 -11.27 5.82
CA LEU A 65 -10.53 -10.60 6.99
C LEU A 65 -11.36 -11.56 7.85
N HIS A 66 -12.10 -12.46 7.21
CA HIS A 66 -12.94 -13.44 7.92
C HIS A 66 -12.14 -14.58 8.53
N ALA A 67 -11.15 -15.12 7.79
CA ALA A 67 -10.56 -16.43 8.12
C ALA A 67 -9.21 -16.36 8.84
N VAL A 68 -8.38 -15.33 8.57
CA VAL A 68 -6.97 -15.31 9.02
C VAL A 68 -6.50 -14.00 9.65
N ALA A 69 -7.20 -12.90 9.43
CA ALA A 69 -6.80 -11.62 10.00
C ALA A 69 -7.02 -11.60 11.52
N PRO A 70 -6.11 -10.98 12.30
CA PRO A 70 -6.37 -10.71 13.71
C PRO A 70 -7.59 -9.78 13.84
N LYS A 71 -8.27 -9.83 14.97
CA LYS A 71 -9.46 -9.00 15.20
C LYS A 71 -9.10 -7.51 15.27
N PRO A 72 -10.05 -6.61 14.98
CA PRO A 72 -9.81 -5.17 15.07
C PRO A 72 -9.30 -4.70 16.44
N ASP A 73 -9.87 -5.20 17.54
CA ASP A 73 -9.48 -4.87 18.92
C ASP A 73 -8.11 -5.46 19.34
N GLU A 74 -7.61 -6.43 18.60
CA GLU A 74 -6.27 -7.02 18.78
C GLU A 74 -5.22 -6.35 17.85
N THR A 75 -5.62 -5.44 16.96
CA THR A 75 -4.74 -4.87 15.92
C THR A 75 -4.32 -3.44 16.27
N ALA A 76 -3.03 -3.24 16.46
CA ALA A 76 -2.47 -1.91 16.71
C ALA A 76 -2.43 -1.06 15.46
N PHE A 77 -2.11 -1.66 14.31
CA PHE A 77 -2.01 -0.95 13.04
C PHE A 77 -2.15 -1.88 11.83
N TRP A 78 -2.86 -1.42 10.80
CA TRP A 78 -2.97 -2.08 9.50
C TRP A 78 -2.43 -1.20 8.39
N LEU A 79 -1.42 -1.68 7.65
CA LEU A 79 -0.93 -1.07 6.42
C LEU A 79 -1.39 -1.88 5.21
N HIS A 80 -2.11 -1.25 4.28
CA HIS A 80 -2.50 -1.84 3.01
C HIS A 80 -1.71 -1.26 1.84
N LEU A 81 -0.99 -2.10 1.12
CA LEU A 81 -0.19 -1.71 -0.05
C LEU A 81 -0.96 -2.12 -1.32
N GLY A 82 -1.80 -1.21 -1.82
CA GLY A 82 -2.64 -1.43 -2.99
C GLY A 82 -1.94 -1.17 -4.33
N ALA A 83 -2.67 -0.62 -5.29
CA ALA A 83 -2.16 -0.33 -6.63
C ALA A 83 -1.36 0.98 -6.68
N ASN A 84 -0.47 1.08 -7.67
CA ASN A 84 0.36 2.24 -7.98
C ASN A 84 1.11 2.83 -6.78
N ILE A 85 1.88 2.01 -6.08
CA ILE A 85 2.78 2.52 -5.03
C ILE A 85 3.85 3.42 -5.64
N ALA A 86 4.35 3.07 -6.84
CA ALA A 86 5.37 3.81 -7.55
C ALA A 86 5.45 3.39 -9.02
N ALA A 87 4.37 3.47 -9.77
CA ALA A 87 4.44 3.24 -11.22
C ALA A 87 5.16 4.40 -11.93
N THR A 88 5.79 4.11 -13.08
CA THR A 88 6.40 5.12 -13.94
C THR A 88 5.36 6.09 -14.46
N ASP A 89 5.66 7.37 -14.41
CA ASP A 89 4.83 8.43 -14.97
C ASP A 89 5.01 8.47 -16.50
N TRP A 90 3.94 8.21 -17.24
CA TRP A 90 3.94 8.16 -18.70
C TRP A 90 3.07 9.25 -19.31
N HIS A 91 3.63 10.04 -20.21
CA HIS A 91 2.92 11.08 -20.94
C HIS A 91 3.03 10.93 -22.45
N ASP A 92 2.04 11.45 -23.18
CA ASP A 92 2.12 11.56 -24.63
C ASP A 92 3.01 12.73 -25.02
N ILE A 93 4.20 12.43 -25.49
CA ILE A 93 5.15 13.42 -25.98
C ILE A 93 5.28 13.22 -27.49
N THR A 94 4.97 14.25 -28.26
CA THR A 94 4.97 14.19 -29.74
C THR A 94 4.16 13.04 -30.32
N GLY A 95 3.01 12.71 -29.70
CA GLY A 95 2.09 11.66 -30.14
C GLY A 95 2.52 10.24 -29.83
N LYS A 96 3.49 10.04 -28.94
CA LYS A 96 3.92 8.73 -28.44
C LYS A 96 4.05 8.74 -26.92
N PRO A 97 3.69 7.62 -26.24
CA PRO A 97 3.97 7.48 -24.83
C PRO A 97 5.48 7.54 -24.55
N ALA A 98 5.87 8.36 -23.59
CA ALA A 98 7.25 8.48 -23.12
C ALA A 98 7.28 8.52 -21.60
N PRO A 99 8.25 7.82 -20.95
CA PRO A 99 8.39 7.83 -19.51
C PRO A 99 9.00 9.13 -19.04
N LEU A 100 8.52 9.64 -17.92
CA LEU A 100 9.14 10.72 -17.16
C LEU A 100 9.97 10.16 -15.99
N PRO A 101 10.90 10.94 -15.42
CA PRO A 101 11.70 10.50 -14.28
C PRO A 101 10.92 10.45 -12.95
N SER A 102 9.67 10.88 -12.94
CA SER A 102 8.75 10.90 -11.81
C SER A 102 8.00 9.57 -11.67
N ALA A 103 7.50 9.30 -10.47
CA ALA A 103 6.41 8.35 -10.31
C ALA A 103 5.09 8.99 -10.72
N ASP A 104 4.18 8.17 -11.27
CA ASP A 104 2.83 8.61 -11.62
C ASP A 104 2.11 9.19 -10.39
N ALA A 105 1.52 10.37 -10.57
CA ALA A 105 0.87 11.11 -9.48
C ALA A 105 -0.51 10.54 -9.08
N GLN A 106 -1.10 9.66 -9.87
CA GLN A 106 -2.42 9.09 -9.62
C GLN A 106 -2.36 7.98 -8.54
N ARG A 107 -1.75 8.30 -7.42
CA ARG A 107 -1.64 7.44 -6.25
C ARG A 107 -2.03 8.22 -5.00
N TYR A 108 -2.84 7.60 -4.18
CA TYR A 108 -3.54 8.25 -3.07
C TYR A 108 -3.20 7.54 -1.77
N LEU A 109 -2.54 8.26 -0.87
CA LEU A 109 -2.25 7.77 0.47
C LEU A 109 -3.40 8.15 1.41
N VAL A 110 -3.95 7.15 2.07
CA VAL A 110 -5.02 7.30 3.06
C VAL A 110 -4.51 6.82 4.41
N THR A 111 -4.80 7.55 5.46
CA THR A 111 -4.45 7.16 6.84
C THR A 111 -5.60 7.47 7.79
N SER A 112 -5.61 6.82 8.95
CA SER A 112 -6.44 7.27 10.06
C SER A 112 -6.19 8.74 10.36
N PRO A 113 -7.23 9.53 10.75
CA PRO A 113 -7.12 10.99 10.92
C PRO A 113 -5.92 11.43 11.79
N ALA A 114 -5.64 10.70 12.86
CA ALA A 114 -4.53 11.00 13.77
C ALA A 114 -3.12 10.90 13.13
N LEU A 115 -2.98 10.23 11.98
CA LEU A 115 -1.71 10.02 11.30
C LEU A 115 -1.49 10.94 10.09
N VAL A 116 -2.50 11.72 9.68
CA VAL A 116 -2.45 12.53 8.46
C VAL A 116 -1.25 13.46 8.41
N ASP A 117 -1.04 14.26 9.46
CA ASP A 117 0.06 15.23 9.46
C ASP A 117 1.44 14.56 9.51
N THR A 118 1.56 13.49 10.29
CA THR A 118 2.79 12.67 10.30
C THR A 118 3.08 12.07 8.93
N ALA A 119 2.07 11.53 8.26
CA ALA A 119 2.23 10.94 6.95
C ALA A 119 2.61 12.01 5.89
N LYS A 120 2.02 13.21 5.92
CA LYS A 120 2.44 14.33 5.06
C LYS A 120 3.92 14.64 5.18
N GLU A 121 4.46 14.70 6.41
CA GLU A 121 5.89 14.94 6.61
C GLU A 121 6.76 13.78 6.12
N ILE A 122 6.34 12.53 6.35
CA ILE A 122 7.08 11.34 5.93
C ILE A 122 7.14 11.21 4.40
N PHE A 123 6.04 11.53 3.71
CA PHE A 123 5.91 11.39 2.26
C PHE A 123 6.17 12.68 1.49
N LYS A 124 6.63 13.74 2.14
CA LYS A 124 6.97 15.02 1.52
C LYS A 124 7.92 14.85 0.33
N GLY A 125 7.56 15.46 -0.79
CA GLY A 125 8.29 15.35 -2.06
C GLY A 125 8.02 14.06 -2.84
N GLN A 126 7.14 13.19 -2.37
CA GLN A 126 6.67 12.03 -3.13
C GLN A 126 5.34 12.35 -3.80
N VAL A 127 5.41 12.78 -5.04
CA VAL A 127 4.26 13.20 -5.86
C VAL A 127 3.10 12.21 -5.72
N GLY A 128 1.90 12.72 -5.42
CA GLY A 128 0.69 11.93 -5.16
C GLY A 128 0.57 11.44 -3.71
N LEU A 129 1.62 10.84 -3.14
CA LEU A 129 1.59 10.32 -1.76
C LEU A 129 1.70 11.42 -0.70
N GLU A 130 2.25 12.57 -1.04
CA GLU A 130 2.35 13.73 -0.12
C GLU A 130 0.99 14.39 0.19
N ALA A 131 -0.01 14.19 -0.68
CA ALA A 131 -1.38 14.63 -0.47
C ALA A 131 -2.17 13.56 0.30
N VAL A 132 -1.94 13.50 1.62
CA VAL A 132 -2.54 12.47 2.47
C VAL A 132 -4.01 12.76 2.77
N TYR A 133 -4.85 11.77 2.64
CA TYR A 133 -6.28 11.82 2.93
C TYR A 133 -6.60 11.09 4.23
N ALA A 134 -7.60 11.58 4.97
CA ALA A 134 -8.10 10.89 6.14
C ALA A 134 -9.06 9.74 5.73
N SER A 135 -9.00 8.63 6.46
CA SER A 135 -9.77 7.41 6.15
C SER A 135 -11.29 7.54 6.34
N ASP A 136 -11.74 8.56 7.06
CA ASP A 136 -13.14 8.94 7.19
C ASP A 136 -13.64 9.83 6.05
N VAL A 137 -12.74 10.31 5.18
CA VAL A 137 -13.05 11.15 4.01
C VAL A 137 -12.91 10.38 2.70
N LEU A 138 -11.91 9.50 2.60
CA LEU A 138 -11.59 8.77 1.40
C LEU A 138 -11.18 7.32 1.70
N SER A 139 -11.72 6.39 0.93
CA SER A 139 -11.25 5.01 0.90
C SER A 139 -11.46 4.42 -0.50
N ALA A 140 -10.64 3.48 -0.89
CA ALA A 140 -10.82 2.72 -2.13
C ALA A 140 -10.08 1.38 -2.08
N GLY A 141 -10.45 0.50 -3.01
CA GLY A 141 -9.88 -0.83 -3.09
C GLY A 141 -10.11 -1.65 -1.82
N GLU A 142 -9.24 -2.59 -1.58
CA GLU A 142 -9.31 -3.47 -0.40
C GLU A 142 -9.14 -2.74 0.94
N LEU A 143 -8.58 -1.52 0.95
CA LEU A 143 -8.51 -0.71 2.17
C LEU A 143 -9.92 -0.36 2.70
N THR A 144 -10.90 -0.22 1.81
CA THR A 144 -12.30 0.00 2.20
C THR A 144 -12.81 -1.14 3.08
N ASN A 145 -12.54 -2.41 2.69
CA ASN A 145 -12.94 -3.57 3.49
C ASN A 145 -12.31 -3.54 4.90
N VAL A 146 -11.04 -3.10 5.00
CA VAL A 146 -10.33 -2.99 6.28
C VAL A 146 -10.97 -1.91 7.17
N ILE A 147 -11.28 -0.74 6.58
CA ILE A 147 -11.92 0.37 7.30
C ILE A 147 -13.32 -0.03 7.78
N GLU A 148 -14.13 -0.63 6.90
CA GLU A 148 -15.50 -1.09 7.21
C GLU A 148 -15.52 -2.21 8.26
N ALA A 149 -14.47 -3.04 8.32
CA ALA A 149 -14.32 -4.05 9.36
C ALA A 149 -13.96 -3.46 10.74
N GLY A 150 -13.74 -2.14 10.85
CA GLY A 150 -13.59 -1.44 12.11
C GLY A 150 -12.17 -1.45 12.69
N TYR A 151 -11.12 -1.65 11.87
CA TYR A 151 -9.74 -1.55 12.36
C TYR A 151 -9.42 -0.10 12.77
N PRO A 152 -8.93 0.12 14.02
CA PRO A 152 -8.91 1.46 14.63
C PRO A 152 -7.81 2.36 14.07
N SER A 153 -6.73 1.78 13.56
CA SER A 153 -5.59 2.54 13.04
C SER A 153 -5.11 1.91 11.74
N VAL A 154 -5.27 2.65 10.65
CA VAL A 154 -5.00 2.17 9.30
C VAL A 154 -4.19 3.16 8.50
N ALA A 155 -3.44 2.65 7.53
CA ALA A 155 -2.95 3.40 6.39
C ALA A 155 -2.98 2.50 5.15
N GLY A 156 -3.09 3.12 3.97
CA GLY A 156 -2.99 2.38 2.73
C GLY A 156 -2.85 3.30 1.53
N VAL A 157 -2.46 2.71 0.43
CA VAL A 157 -2.32 3.38 -0.85
C VAL A 157 -3.16 2.66 -1.90
N PHE A 158 -3.78 3.42 -2.75
CA PHE A 158 -4.42 2.95 -3.98
C PHE A 158 -4.16 3.94 -5.09
N GLY A 159 -4.34 3.51 -6.32
CA GLY A 159 -4.13 4.41 -7.45
C GLY A 159 -4.30 3.73 -8.78
N LEU A 160 -4.07 4.53 -9.81
CA LEU A 160 -4.08 4.12 -11.21
C LEU A 160 -2.77 4.59 -11.83
N HIS A 161 -2.44 4.09 -12.99
CA HIS A 161 -1.38 4.64 -13.83
C HIS A 161 -1.75 4.43 -15.32
N ARG A 162 -1.00 5.05 -16.22
CA ARG A 162 -1.36 5.04 -17.64
C ARG A 162 -1.65 3.65 -18.22
N PHE A 163 -0.90 2.64 -17.82
CA PHE A 163 -1.05 1.28 -18.34
C PHE A 163 -1.81 0.34 -17.40
N HIS A 164 -2.58 0.90 -16.47
CA HIS A 164 -3.39 0.12 -15.54
C HIS A 164 -4.40 -0.75 -16.28
N HIS A 165 -4.46 -2.04 -15.97
CA HIS A 165 -5.34 -3.05 -16.55
C HIS A 165 -5.15 -3.32 -18.05
N VAL A 166 -3.98 -3.05 -18.61
CA VAL A 166 -3.66 -3.35 -20.01
C VAL A 166 -2.38 -4.18 -20.13
N ILE A 167 -2.19 -4.79 -21.31
CA ILE A 167 -1.06 -5.70 -21.57
C ILE A 167 0.31 -4.99 -21.50
N ASP A 168 0.33 -3.67 -21.67
CA ASP A 168 1.54 -2.84 -21.63
C ASP A 168 2.00 -2.50 -20.19
N ASP A 169 1.30 -2.98 -19.15
CA ASP A 169 1.77 -2.88 -17.78
C ASP A 169 2.84 -3.96 -17.51
N ASP A 170 4.04 -3.66 -17.94
CA ASP A 170 5.23 -4.51 -17.87
C ASP A 170 6.35 -3.85 -17.03
N GLU A 171 7.57 -4.41 -17.06
CA GLU A 171 8.71 -3.94 -16.28
C GLU A 171 9.09 -2.46 -16.53
N ARG A 172 8.74 -1.90 -17.69
CA ARG A 172 8.96 -0.46 -18.00
C ARG A 172 8.14 0.45 -17.10
N CYS A 173 7.07 -0.08 -16.51
CA CYS A 173 6.22 0.63 -15.57
C CYS A 173 6.74 0.64 -14.14
N VAL A 174 7.92 0.04 -13.86
CA VAL A 174 8.47 -0.10 -12.50
C VAL A 174 9.76 0.73 -12.33
N PRO A 175 9.67 1.97 -11.81
CA PRO A 175 10.84 2.81 -11.51
C PRO A 175 11.44 2.39 -10.16
N VAL A 176 12.49 1.59 -10.17
CA VAL A 176 13.05 0.94 -8.98
C VAL A 176 13.42 1.93 -7.87
N ASP A 177 14.01 3.07 -8.21
CA ASP A 177 14.36 4.13 -7.25
C ASP A 177 13.12 4.67 -6.52
N LYS A 178 12.03 4.90 -7.23
CA LYS A 178 10.76 5.38 -6.65
C LYS A 178 10.08 4.31 -5.79
N VAL A 179 10.21 3.04 -6.18
CA VAL A 179 9.74 1.91 -5.34
C VAL A 179 10.49 1.86 -4.01
N VAL A 180 11.82 2.04 -4.05
CA VAL A 180 12.66 2.10 -2.84
C VAL A 180 12.25 3.29 -1.97
N ASP A 181 12.12 4.49 -2.54
CA ASP A 181 11.75 5.70 -1.81
C ASP A 181 10.40 5.56 -1.09
N ALA A 182 9.37 5.06 -1.80
CA ALA A 182 8.06 4.81 -1.23
C ALA A 182 8.10 3.74 -0.14
N THR A 183 8.83 2.64 -0.38
CA THR A 183 8.97 1.54 0.60
C THR A 183 9.61 2.02 1.91
N LEU A 184 10.67 2.84 1.83
CA LEU A 184 11.32 3.41 3.00
C LEU A 184 10.44 4.43 3.73
N ALA A 185 9.57 5.15 3.00
CA ALA A 185 8.58 6.03 3.62
C ALA A 185 7.51 5.21 4.39
N PHE A 186 7.00 4.13 3.82
CA PHE A 186 6.10 3.20 4.54
C PHE A 186 6.78 2.58 5.77
N GLN A 187 8.06 2.21 5.66
CA GLN A 187 8.81 1.75 6.83
C GLN A 187 8.85 2.82 7.95
N ARG A 188 9.11 4.10 7.62
CA ARG A 188 9.10 5.20 8.59
C ARG A 188 7.72 5.39 9.22
N LEU A 189 6.66 5.27 8.41
CA LEU A 189 5.28 5.33 8.91
C LEU A 189 5.00 4.21 9.91
N LEU A 190 5.41 2.97 9.62
CA LEU A 190 5.28 1.85 10.56
C LEU A 190 6.05 2.10 11.86
N VAL A 191 7.29 2.61 11.78
CA VAL A 191 8.08 2.95 12.98
C VAL A 191 7.35 3.99 13.84
N HIS A 192 6.66 4.96 13.21
CA HIS A 192 5.89 5.96 13.92
C HIS A 192 4.62 5.37 14.55
N ALA A 193 3.84 4.65 13.77
CA ALA A 193 2.54 4.10 14.18
C ALA A 193 2.65 3.03 15.29
N LEU A 194 3.80 2.38 15.42
CA LEU A 194 4.06 1.34 16.43
C LEU A 194 4.77 1.86 17.69
N LYS A 195 4.97 3.18 17.80
CA LYS A 195 5.47 3.75 19.06
C LYS A 195 4.41 3.62 20.13
N PRO A 196 4.81 3.28 21.38
CA PRO A 196 3.90 3.22 22.50
C PRO A 196 3.34 4.60 22.86
#